data_5ab6bab433af47d34b6bf7973f7b3453
#
_entry.id   5ab6bab433af47d34b6bf7973f7b3453
#
_cell.length_a   1.000
_cell.length_b   1.000
_cell.length_c   1.000
_cell.angle_alpha   90.00
_cell.angle_beta   90.00
_cell.angle_gamma   90.00
#
_symmetry.space_group_name_H-M   'P 1'
#
loop_
_entity.id
_entity.type
_entity.pdbx_description
1 polymer ?
#
loop_
_entity_poly.entity_id
_entity_poly.type
_entity_poly.pdbx_seq_one_letter_code
_entity_poly.pdbx_strand_id
1 'polypeptide(L)'
;MAKTGRNDPCPCGSGKKYKRCCLARVEPGQRQALAAAALEPDPNHLGFCDDCYDEMATASNGVLDLVDAGKLDAAEQAAHQLLERFPDVHDGYARLGLVYEVRGDNRQAVEYYRRVIAFAREHPGLYDRGFEDGYQALIDRLEPTAAG
;
A
#
# COMPACT_ATOMS: atom_id res chain seq x y z
N MET A 1 13.54 -8.56 30.50
CA MET A 1 12.85 -7.30 30.12
C MET A 1 12.40 -7.40 28.69
N ALA A 2 11.13 -7.23 28.44
CA ALA A 2 10.61 -7.22 27.07
C ALA A 2 11.14 -5.98 26.33
N LYS A 3 11.74 -6.17 25.16
CA LYS A 3 12.17 -5.06 24.31
C LYS A 3 10.92 -4.45 23.66
N THR A 4 10.69 -3.16 23.87
CA THR A 4 9.63 -2.42 23.20
C THR A 4 9.96 -2.33 21.70
N GLY A 5 9.10 -2.86 20.87
CA GLY A 5 9.21 -2.74 19.41
C GLY A 5 8.96 -1.30 18.94
N ARG A 6 9.52 -0.93 17.78
CA ARG A 6 9.37 0.43 17.23
C ARG A 6 7.91 0.86 17.06
N ASN A 7 7.04 -0.08 16.69
CA ASN A 7 5.62 0.13 16.45
C ASN A 7 4.73 -0.08 17.66
N ASP A 8 5.29 -0.57 18.78
CA ASP A 8 4.54 -0.78 20.00
C ASP A 8 4.11 0.55 20.64
N PRO A 9 3.05 0.55 21.44
CA PRO A 9 2.68 1.71 22.22
C PRO A 9 3.86 2.15 23.10
N CYS A 10 4.15 3.44 23.13
CA CYS A 10 5.25 3.94 23.92
C CYS A 10 5.01 3.69 25.41
N PRO A 11 5.99 3.10 26.14
CA PRO A 11 5.85 2.81 27.57
C PRO A 11 5.68 4.06 28.44
N CYS A 12 5.91 5.26 27.89
CA CYS A 12 5.68 6.52 28.60
C CYS A 12 4.19 6.89 28.77
N GLY A 13 3.27 6.10 28.20
CA GLY A 13 1.83 6.34 28.34
C GLY A 13 1.26 7.43 27.42
N SER A 14 2.03 7.95 26.46
CA SER A 14 1.59 9.02 25.55
C SER A 14 0.55 8.60 24.52
N GLY A 15 0.29 7.30 24.37
CA GLY A 15 -0.57 6.74 23.33
C GLY A 15 0.03 6.78 21.91
N LYS A 16 1.24 7.30 21.77
CA LYS A 16 1.97 7.33 20.49
C LYS A 16 2.82 6.06 20.33
N LYS A 17 3.10 5.66 19.08
CA LYS A 17 4.07 4.59 18.82
C LYS A 17 5.46 4.97 19.34
N TYR A 18 6.20 3.98 19.87
CA TYR A 18 7.51 4.20 20.47
C TYR A 18 8.48 4.96 19.55
N LYS A 19 8.49 4.65 18.24
CA LYS A 19 9.31 5.31 17.22
C LYS A 19 9.06 6.82 17.08
N ARG A 20 7.83 7.27 17.35
CA ARG A 20 7.41 8.68 17.26
C ARG A 20 7.42 9.42 18.59
N CYS A 21 7.83 8.76 19.65
CA CYS A 21 7.86 9.32 21.00
C CYS A 21 9.24 9.18 21.63
N CYS A 22 9.43 8.22 22.53
CA CYS A 22 10.68 8.09 23.27
C CYS A 22 11.87 7.67 22.39
N LEU A 23 11.65 6.86 21.35
CA LEU A 23 12.72 6.50 20.42
C LEU A 23 13.28 7.71 19.66
N ALA A 24 12.45 8.70 19.35
CA ALA A 24 12.88 9.95 18.71
C ALA A 24 13.74 10.83 19.63
N ARG A 25 13.69 10.60 20.94
CA ARG A 25 14.47 11.34 21.97
C ARG A 25 15.75 10.63 22.37
N VAL A 26 16.00 9.43 21.83
CA VAL A 26 17.21 8.64 22.13
C VAL A 26 18.43 9.32 21.53
N GLU A 27 19.53 9.35 22.30
CA GLU A 27 20.82 9.94 21.93
C GLU A 27 21.35 9.39 20.58
N PRO A 28 22.09 10.19 19.78
CA PRO A 28 22.58 9.79 18.44
C PRO A 28 23.37 8.48 18.42
N GLY A 29 24.15 8.18 19.44
CA GLY A 29 24.91 6.94 19.55
C GLY A 29 24.06 5.70 19.76
N GLN A 30 22.96 5.82 20.50
CA GLN A 30 22.00 4.75 20.70
C GLN A 30 21.14 4.53 19.45
N ARG A 31 20.86 5.59 18.66
CA ARG A 31 20.18 5.47 17.36
C ARG A 31 20.98 4.63 16.37
N GLN A 32 22.31 4.82 16.32
CA GLN A 32 23.18 4.02 15.45
C GLN A 32 23.24 2.54 15.87
N ALA A 33 23.28 2.25 17.16
CA ALA A 33 23.26 0.88 17.67
C ALA A 33 21.91 0.17 17.40
N LEU A 34 20.80 0.89 17.55
CA LEU A 34 19.46 0.39 17.24
C LEU A 34 19.23 0.24 15.72
N ALA A 35 19.79 1.14 14.90
CA ALA A 35 19.76 1.05 13.45
C ALA A 35 20.64 -0.11 12.95
N ALA A 36 21.81 -0.36 13.56
CA ALA A 36 22.68 -1.48 13.21
C ALA A 36 22.06 -2.84 13.58
N ALA A 37 21.29 -2.90 14.67
CA ALA A 37 20.54 -4.12 15.05
C ALA A 37 19.28 -4.37 14.20
N ALA A 38 18.81 -3.34 13.47
CA ALA A 38 17.65 -3.44 12.58
C ALA A 38 18.04 -3.79 11.13
N LEU A 39 19.33 -4.00 10.84
CA LEU A 39 19.91 -4.20 9.50
C LEU A 39 19.99 -5.66 9.05
N GLU A 40 19.12 -6.55 9.56
CA GLU A 40 18.80 -7.74 8.78
C GLU A 40 17.77 -7.29 7.73
N PRO A 41 18.12 -7.20 6.44
CA PRO A 41 17.14 -6.87 5.42
C PRO A 41 16.10 -7.98 5.40
N ASP A 42 14.89 -7.67 5.83
CA ASP A 42 13.74 -8.52 5.58
C ASP A 42 13.65 -8.67 4.05
N PRO A 43 13.83 -9.88 3.50
CA PRO A 43 13.79 -10.09 2.06
C PRO A 43 12.43 -9.72 1.44
N ASN A 44 11.40 -9.53 2.25
CA ASN A 44 10.08 -9.02 1.85
C ASN A 44 9.93 -7.51 2.05
N HIS A 45 10.98 -6.82 2.53
CA HIS A 45 10.90 -5.38 2.69
C HIS A 45 11.13 -4.70 1.34
N LEU A 46 10.08 -4.12 0.80
CA LEU A 46 10.03 -3.38 -0.48
C LEU A 46 10.91 -2.11 -0.52
N GLY A 47 11.92 -2.01 0.34
CA GLY A 47 12.77 -0.82 0.45
C GLY A 47 12.07 0.40 1.04
N PHE A 48 10.82 0.26 1.49
CA PHE A 48 10.09 1.31 2.18
C PHE A 48 10.42 1.31 3.67
N CYS A 49 10.62 2.48 4.24
CA CYS A 49 10.62 2.62 5.69
C CYS A 49 9.23 2.30 6.25
N ASP A 50 9.16 1.80 7.50
CA ASP A 50 7.86 1.51 8.15
C ASP A 50 6.90 2.70 8.12
N ASP A 51 7.43 3.92 8.25
CA ASP A 51 6.63 5.15 8.18
C ASP A 51 6.04 5.38 6.79
N CYS A 52 6.82 5.09 5.73
CA CYS A 52 6.33 5.21 4.35
C CYS A 52 5.25 4.17 4.04
N TYR A 53 5.38 2.97 4.58
CA TYR A 53 4.35 1.93 4.45
C TYR A 53 3.05 2.33 5.17
N ASP A 54 3.14 2.84 6.40
CA ASP A 54 1.99 3.33 7.15
C ASP A 54 1.29 4.50 6.43
N GLU A 55 2.06 5.41 5.82
CA GLU A 55 1.51 6.52 5.02
C GLU A 55 0.84 6.03 3.74
N MET A 56 1.46 5.11 3.03
CA MET A 56 0.91 4.50 1.83
C MET A 56 -0.38 3.74 2.14
N ALA A 57 -0.38 2.91 3.17
CA ALA A 57 -1.56 2.16 3.60
C ALA A 57 -2.70 3.10 4.03
N THR A 58 -2.39 4.18 4.74
CA THR A 58 -3.38 5.18 5.14
C THR A 58 -3.98 5.88 3.93
N ALA A 59 -3.16 6.29 2.97
CA ALA A 59 -3.61 6.93 1.74
C ALA A 59 -4.45 5.97 0.87
N SER A 60 -4.04 4.71 0.77
CA SER A 60 -4.76 3.66 0.04
C SER A 60 -6.14 3.38 0.67
N ASN A 61 -6.20 3.27 2.00
CA ASN A 61 -7.47 3.10 2.73
C ASN A 61 -8.37 4.33 2.60
N GLY A 62 -7.81 5.53 2.58
CA GLY A 62 -8.55 6.77 2.35
C GLY A 62 -9.29 6.79 1.02
N VAL A 63 -8.75 6.16 -0.03
CA VAL A 63 -9.45 5.98 -1.31
C VAL A 63 -10.68 5.07 -1.13
N LEU A 64 -10.54 3.97 -0.40
CA LEU A 64 -11.66 3.05 -0.12
C LEU A 64 -12.78 3.76 0.64
N ASP A 65 -12.44 4.54 1.66
CA ASP A 65 -13.42 5.30 2.44
C ASP A 65 -14.21 6.29 1.55
N LEU A 66 -13.55 6.92 0.59
CA LEU A 66 -14.18 7.82 -0.38
C LEU A 66 -15.09 7.06 -1.36
N VAL A 67 -14.68 5.88 -1.81
CA VAL A 67 -15.50 5.00 -2.67
C VAL A 67 -16.75 4.57 -1.90
N ASP A 68 -16.61 4.11 -0.67
CA ASP A 68 -17.72 3.68 0.19
C ASP A 68 -18.69 4.82 0.49
N ALA A 69 -18.20 6.05 0.60
CA ALA A 69 -19.01 7.25 0.77
C ALA A 69 -19.67 7.73 -0.54
N GLY A 70 -19.42 7.08 -1.68
CA GLY A 70 -19.92 7.47 -3.00
C GLY A 70 -19.25 8.71 -3.59
N LYS A 71 -18.15 9.19 -3.01
CA LYS A 71 -17.38 10.35 -3.46
C LYS A 71 -16.34 9.96 -4.51
N LEU A 72 -16.80 9.49 -5.67
CA LEU A 72 -15.94 8.88 -6.70
C LEU A 72 -14.92 9.85 -7.31
N ASP A 73 -15.28 11.12 -7.50
CA ASP A 73 -14.34 12.12 -8.03
C ASP A 73 -13.20 12.42 -7.04
N ALA A 74 -13.52 12.50 -5.75
CA ALA A 74 -12.52 12.66 -4.71
C ALA A 74 -11.66 11.39 -4.56
N ALA A 75 -12.26 10.21 -4.70
CA ALA A 75 -11.57 8.93 -4.69
C ALA A 75 -10.57 8.81 -5.86
N GLU A 76 -10.98 9.22 -7.05
CA GLU A 76 -10.11 9.26 -8.22
C GLU A 76 -8.90 10.18 -8.02
N GLN A 77 -9.12 11.39 -7.53
CA GLN A 77 -8.03 12.33 -7.22
C GLN A 77 -7.09 11.78 -6.15
N ALA A 78 -7.63 11.18 -5.09
CA ALA A 78 -6.83 10.55 -4.04
C ALA A 78 -6.01 9.36 -4.56
N ALA A 79 -6.56 8.56 -5.47
CA ALA A 79 -5.87 7.45 -6.10
C ALA A 79 -4.74 7.91 -7.03
N HIS A 80 -4.92 9.01 -7.77
CA HIS A 80 -3.85 9.63 -8.55
C HIS A 80 -2.73 10.16 -7.67
N GLN A 81 -3.06 10.83 -6.56
CA GLN A 81 -2.07 11.29 -5.58
C GLN A 81 -1.31 10.12 -4.95
N LEU A 82 -1.99 9.01 -4.68
CA LEU A 82 -1.37 7.78 -4.19
C LEU A 82 -0.33 7.26 -5.20
N LEU A 83 -0.69 7.20 -6.47
CA LEU A 83 0.20 6.77 -7.55
C LEU A 83 1.41 7.70 -7.71
N GLU A 84 1.23 9.01 -7.61
CA GLU A 84 2.32 10.00 -7.71
C GLU A 84 3.27 9.93 -6.52
N ARG A 85 2.73 9.74 -5.30
CA ARG A 85 3.54 9.68 -4.08
C ARG A 85 4.27 8.35 -3.92
N PHE A 86 3.67 7.26 -4.39
CA PHE A 86 4.17 5.90 -4.22
C PHE A 86 4.15 5.14 -5.56
N PRO A 87 4.99 5.57 -6.54
CA PRO A 87 5.01 4.98 -7.87
C PRO A 87 5.56 3.54 -7.90
N ASP A 88 6.26 3.12 -6.83
CA ASP A 88 6.92 1.83 -6.72
C ASP A 88 6.01 0.75 -6.09
N VAL A 89 4.72 1.01 -5.97
CA VAL A 89 3.71 0.05 -5.51
C VAL A 89 2.50 0.02 -6.44
N HIS A 90 1.81 -1.10 -6.44
CA HIS A 90 0.65 -1.32 -7.32
C HIS A 90 -0.63 -0.63 -6.85
N ASP A 91 -0.68 -0.16 -5.60
CA ASP A 91 -1.89 0.33 -4.93
C ASP A 91 -2.60 1.44 -5.69
N GLY A 92 -1.86 2.40 -6.24
CA GLY A 92 -2.44 3.49 -7.04
C GLY A 92 -3.22 2.98 -8.24
N TYR A 93 -2.68 2.03 -8.98
CA TYR A 93 -3.37 1.40 -10.11
C TYR A 93 -4.58 0.58 -9.65
N ALA A 94 -4.44 -0.19 -8.58
CA ALA A 94 -5.53 -0.99 -8.04
C ALA A 94 -6.71 -0.12 -7.57
N ARG A 95 -6.43 1.00 -6.91
CA ARG A 95 -7.46 1.94 -6.45
C ARG A 95 -8.14 2.66 -7.61
N LEU A 96 -7.40 3.08 -8.64
CA LEU A 96 -7.99 3.65 -9.85
C LEU A 96 -8.89 2.64 -10.56
N GLY A 97 -8.46 1.39 -10.69
CA GLY A 97 -9.29 0.31 -11.23
C GLY A 97 -10.61 0.17 -10.47
N LEU A 98 -10.56 0.16 -9.14
CA LEU A 98 -11.76 0.08 -8.29
C LEU A 98 -12.69 1.29 -8.46
N VAL A 99 -12.15 2.50 -8.52
CA VAL A 99 -12.95 3.72 -8.72
C VAL A 99 -13.72 3.65 -10.03
N TYR A 100 -13.07 3.26 -11.12
CA TYR A 100 -13.72 3.13 -12.43
C TYR A 100 -14.70 1.95 -12.48
N GLU A 101 -14.40 0.84 -11.79
CA GLU A 101 -15.34 -0.27 -11.65
C GLU A 101 -16.64 0.17 -10.96
N VAL A 102 -16.56 0.86 -9.85
CA VAL A 102 -17.73 1.37 -9.11
C VAL A 102 -18.48 2.45 -9.92
N ARG A 103 -17.77 3.24 -10.70
CA ARG A 103 -18.36 4.24 -11.60
C ARG A 103 -19.09 3.59 -12.79
N GLY A 104 -18.82 2.32 -13.08
CA GLY A 104 -19.38 1.57 -14.20
C GLY A 104 -18.58 1.71 -15.50
N ASP A 105 -17.42 2.34 -15.46
CA ASP A 105 -16.48 2.39 -16.58
C ASP A 105 -15.56 1.18 -16.59
N ASN A 106 -16.12 0.05 -17.00
CA ASN A 106 -15.42 -1.24 -16.99
C ASN A 106 -14.16 -1.22 -17.88
N ARG A 107 -14.17 -0.45 -18.95
CA ARG A 107 -13.04 -0.34 -19.87
C ARG A 107 -11.81 0.25 -19.15
N GLN A 108 -11.99 1.36 -18.47
CA GLN A 108 -10.93 1.99 -17.69
C GLN A 108 -10.49 1.11 -16.51
N ALA A 109 -11.43 0.49 -15.81
CA ALA A 109 -11.15 -0.43 -14.71
C ALA A 109 -10.23 -1.56 -15.17
N VAL A 110 -10.56 -2.22 -16.28
CA VAL A 110 -9.76 -3.30 -16.88
C VAL A 110 -8.36 -2.82 -17.25
N GLU A 111 -8.23 -1.65 -17.84
CA GLU A 111 -6.92 -1.09 -18.19
C GLU A 111 -6.02 -0.92 -16.96
N TYR A 112 -6.56 -0.38 -15.87
CA TYR A 112 -5.81 -0.24 -14.63
C TYR A 112 -5.48 -1.58 -13.98
N TYR A 113 -6.39 -2.55 -13.97
CA TYR A 113 -6.10 -3.89 -13.45
C TYR A 113 -5.03 -4.62 -14.27
N ARG A 114 -4.99 -4.43 -15.59
CA ARG A 114 -3.88 -4.93 -16.43
C ARG A 114 -2.54 -4.30 -16.06
N ARG A 115 -2.53 -3.02 -15.68
CA ARG A 115 -1.32 -2.34 -15.17
C ARG A 115 -0.85 -2.93 -13.84
N VAL A 116 -1.77 -3.33 -12.95
CA VAL A 116 -1.42 -4.03 -11.71
C VAL A 116 -0.71 -5.36 -12.02
N ILE A 117 -1.26 -6.15 -12.95
CA ILE A 117 -0.64 -7.41 -13.37
C ILE A 117 0.74 -7.18 -14.00
N ALA A 118 0.87 -6.19 -14.89
CA ALA A 118 2.14 -5.84 -15.50
C ALA A 118 3.18 -5.43 -14.44
N PHE A 119 2.78 -4.63 -13.46
CA PHE A 119 3.62 -4.23 -12.34
C PHE A 119 4.11 -5.43 -11.52
N ALA A 120 3.23 -6.36 -11.21
CA ALA A 120 3.58 -7.59 -10.47
C ALA A 120 4.61 -8.45 -11.25
N ARG A 121 4.48 -8.53 -12.58
CA ARG A 121 5.42 -9.26 -13.44
C ARG A 121 6.79 -8.60 -13.56
N GLU A 122 6.85 -7.28 -13.49
CA GLU A 122 8.11 -6.52 -13.46
C GLU A 122 8.84 -6.66 -12.12
N HIS A 123 8.13 -7.06 -11.06
CA HIS A 123 8.66 -7.21 -9.71
C HIS A 123 8.47 -8.64 -9.19
N PRO A 124 9.09 -9.65 -9.83
CA PRO A 124 8.93 -11.04 -9.41
C PRO A 124 9.49 -11.24 -8.00
N GLY A 125 8.76 -11.98 -7.18
CA GLY A 125 9.11 -12.25 -5.79
C GLY A 125 8.49 -11.29 -4.76
N LEU A 126 7.86 -10.20 -5.19
CA LEU A 126 7.10 -9.30 -4.30
C LEU A 126 5.67 -9.75 -4.08
N TYR A 127 5.15 -10.57 -4.97
CA TYR A 127 3.75 -10.99 -4.99
C TYR A 127 3.63 -12.51 -5.04
N ASP A 128 2.62 -13.04 -4.36
CA ASP A 128 2.29 -14.47 -4.41
C ASP A 128 1.75 -14.88 -5.78
N ARG A 129 1.87 -16.16 -6.10
CA ARG A 129 1.39 -16.72 -7.38
C ARG A 129 -0.09 -16.45 -7.66
N GLY A 130 -0.92 -16.36 -6.63
CA GLY A 130 -2.36 -16.08 -6.76
C GLY A 130 -2.71 -14.60 -6.94
N PHE A 131 -1.74 -13.70 -6.82
CA PHE A 131 -1.98 -12.25 -6.92
C PHE A 131 -2.48 -11.85 -8.31
N GLU A 132 -1.80 -12.30 -9.36
CA GLU A 132 -2.20 -12.00 -10.75
C GLU A 132 -3.56 -12.64 -11.08
N ASP A 133 -3.79 -13.86 -10.61
CA ASP A 133 -5.04 -14.60 -10.85
C ASP A 133 -6.26 -13.85 -10.28
N GLY A 134 -6.12 -13.19 -9.14
CA GLY A 134 -7.15 -12.36 -8.54
C GLY A 134 -7.55 -11.20 -9.45
N TYR A 135 -6.58 -10.47 -9.99
CA TYR A 135 -6.83 -9.36 -10.93
C TYR A 135 -7.31 -9.84 -12.29
N GLN A 136 -6.81 -10.98 -12.77
CA GLN A 136 -7.30 -11.58 -14.01
C GLN A 136 -8.78 -11.96 -13.90
N ALA A 137 -9.20 -12.51 -12.76
CA ALA A 137 -10.61 -12.81 -12.51
C ALA A 137 -11.50 -11.56 -12.49
N LEU A 138 -10.99 -10.43 -11.97
CA LEU A 138 -11.70 -9.14 -12.05
C LEU A 138 -11.85 -8.66 -13.49
N ILE A 139 -10.78 -8.75 -14.28
CA ILE A 139 -10.78 -8.40 -15.71
C ILE A 139 -11.79 -9.25 -16.48
N ASP A 140 -11.78 -10.57 -16.29
CA ASP A 140 -12.68 -11.50 -16.96
C ASP A 140 -14.16 -11.25 -16.61
N ARG A 141 -14.41 -10.77 -15.39
CA ARG A 141 -15.76 -10.39 -14.97
C ARG A 141 -16.24 -9.09 -15.65
N LEU A 142 -15.34 -8.14 -15.84
CA LEU A 142 -15.64 -6.82 -16.40
C LEU A 142 -15.65 -6.80 -17.94
N GLU A 143 -14.85 -7.68 -18.55
CA GLU A 143 -14.83 -7.94 -19.99
C GLU A 143 -15.38 -9.37 -20.24
N PRO A 144 -16.67 -9.65 -20.04
CA PRO A 144 -17.18 -10.95 -20.42
C PRO A 144 -16.90 -11.14 -21.91
N THR A 145 -16.06 -12.10 -22.24
CA THR A 145 -15.87 -12.52 -23.63
C THR A 145 -17.27 -12.75 -24.19
N ALA A 146 -17.61 -11.98 -25.20
CA ALA A 146 -18.85 -12.21 -25.92
C ALA A 146 -18.81 -13.66 -26.41
N ALA A 147 -19.45 -14.55 -25.63
CA ALA A 147 -19.72 -15.88 -26.09
C ALA A 147 -20.69 -15.74 -27.27
N GLY A 148 -20.10 -15.71 -28.44
CA GLY A 148 -20.85 -15.68 -29.69
C GLY A 148 -21.70 -16.93 -29.84
#